data_fcd352a6fb2665306c5f7b268733a6c2
#
_entry.id   fcd352a6fb2665306c5f7b268733a6c2
#
_cell.length_a   1.000
_cell.length_b   1.000
_cell.length_c   1.000
_cell.angle_alpha   90.00
_cell.angle_beta   90.00
_cell.angle_gamma   90.00
#
_symmetry.space_group_name_H-M   'P 1'
#
loop_
_entity.id
_entity.type
_entity.pdbx_description
1 polymer ?
#
loop_
_entity_poly.entity_id
_entity_poly.type
_entity_poly.pdbx_seq_one_letter_code
_entity_poly.pdbx_strand_id
1 'polypeptide(L)'
;MTATTTTRTARVATLVGPRSLEVFDQELPELGPDDVLLETLYSGISAGTEMNVYRGSAALWRTRRDTETGLFEPTDEPEWTYPMAYGYAAVGRVAQRGANVANVAEGDLVYTYTSHASAAVVPAQSVVVLPPLEDPRLGVLNANLNTAYNGILDAHPNFGDVVVISGLGVIGLIQVQLLKRLGVRVIGVDGVAERRALAERFGADLTLEPGDHVAREVRALTGNRGADIVIEVSGASAALNEAIRIAGYNGTVIAMSWYGGSFENLSLVGEFHHNRPRIISSQVGGLSPDLGPLWSLQRRQEIVSQLMQDLDLEPLITHERSIEQAAEAYQIVDSRPNDLVQFILTYDN
;
A
#
# COMPACT_ATOMS: atom_id res chain seq x y z
N MET A 1 -25.00 18.00 39.27
CA MET A 1 -23.66 18.38 38.82
C MET A 1 -23.62 18.00 37.35
N THR A 2 -23.75 18.99 36.46
CA THR A 2 -23.61 18.79 35.04
C THR A 2 -22.10 18.55 34.77
N ALA A 3 -21.76 17.31 34.39
CA ALA A 3 -20.42 17.00 33.91
C ALA A 3 -20.14 17.89 32.72
N THR A 4 -19.17 18.77 32.85
CA THR A 4 -18.64 19.56 31.75
C THR A 4 -17.94 18.55 30.84
N THR A 5 -18.59 18.12 29.76
CA THR A 5 -17.97 17.29 28.73
C THR A 5 -16.87 18.14 28.09
N THR A 6 -15.62 17.90 28.46
CA THR A 6 -14.49 18.55 27.80
C THR A 6 -14.42 17.98 26.39
N THR A 7 -14.80 18.77 25.39
CA THR A 7 -14.70 18.39 23.98
C THR A 7 -13.22 18.14 23.68
N ARG A 8 -12.90 16.94 23.23
CA ARG A 8 -11.54 16.60 22.80
C ARG A 8 -11.33 17.02 21.35
N THR A 9 -10.19 17.53 21.03
CA THR A 9 -9.79 17.92 19.67
C THR A 9 -8.61 17.09 19.19
N ALA A 10 -8.51 16.91 17.89
CA ALA A 10 -7.37 16.30 17.21
C ALA A 10 -6.81 17.25 16.13
N ARG A 11 -5.50 17.23 15.94
CA ARG A 11 -4.84 17.84 14.77
C ARG A 11 -5.06 16.94 13.58
N VAL A 12 -5.66 17.44 12.50
CA VAL A 12 -6.05 16.61 11.32
C VAL A 12 -5.49 17.22 10.04
N ALA A 13 -4.74 16.42 9.29
CA ALA A 13 -4.27 16.79 7.97
C ALA A 13 -5.42 16.68 6.96
N THR A 14 -5.78 17.80 6.35
CA THR A 14 -6.96 17.94 5.49
C THR A 14 -6.56 18.48 4.13
N LEU A 15 -6.95 17.78 3.08
CA LEU A 15 -6.83 18.26 1.71
C LEU A 15 -7.89 19.35 1.48
N VAL A 16 -7.46 20.56 1.16
CA VAL A 16 -8.33 21.71 0.90
C VAL A 16 -8.48 22.03 -0.58
N GLY A 17 -7.71 21.35 -1.42
CA GLY A 17 -7.70 21.45 -2.87
C GLY A 17 -6.64 20.54 -3.48
N PRO A 18 -6.57 20.43 -4.81
CA PRO A 18 -5.51 19.68 -5.48
C PRO A 18 -4.14 20.22 -5.08
N ARG A 19 -3.26 19.32 -4.58
CA ARG A 19 -1.91 19.64 -4.08
C ARG A 19 -1.89 20.70 -2.96
N SER A 20 -2.99 20.80 -2.22
CA SER A 20 -3.12 21.73 -1.11
C SER A 20 -3.62 21.00 0.13
N LEU A 21 -2.82 21.01 1.19
CA LEU A 21 -3.09 20.37 2.46
C LEU A 21 -2.83 21.36 3.59
N GLU A 22 -3.73 21.39 4.55
CA GLU A 22 -3.63 22.18 5.78
C GLU A 22 -3.92 21.29 7.00
N VAL A 23 -3.46 21.72 8.16
CA VAL A 23 -3.70 21.01 9.42
C VAL A 23 -4.63 21.83 10.30
N PHE A 24 -5.74 21.23 10.71
CA PHE A 24 -6.77 21.88 11.50
C PHE A 24 -7.01 21.15 12.83
N ASP A 25 -7.49 21.92 13.83
CA ASP A 25 -8.12 21.32 15.00
C ASP A 25 -9.54 20.90 14.65
N GLN A 26 -9.85 19.62 14.88
CA GLN A 26 -11.19 19.07 14.71
C GLN A 26 -11.68 18.45 16.02
N GLU A 27 -12.94 18.69 16.35
CA GLU A 27 -13.57 18.03 17.48
C GLU A 27 -13.73 16.55 17.20
N LEU A 28 -13.35 15.73 18.19
CA LEU A 28 -13.59 14.29 18.12
C LEU A 28 -15.05 13.97 18.46
N PRO A 29 -15.65 12.98 17.81
CA PRO A 29 -16.97 12.49 18.22
C PRO A 29 -16.90 11.90 19.64
N GLU A 30 -18.06 11.81 20.30
CA GLU A 30 -18.16 11.11 21.58
C GLU A 30 -17.82 9.63 21.40
N LEU A 31 -17.15 9.06 22.40
CA LEU A 31 -16.81 7.64 22.41
C LEU A 31 -18.07 6.79 22.55
N GLY A 32 -18.41 6.05 21.49
CA GLY A 32 -19.50 5.11 21.50
C GLY A 32 -19.19 3.83 22.30
N PRO A 33 -20.21 3.03 22.65
CA PRO A 33 -20.01 1.81 23.43
C PRO A 33 -19.18 0.73 22.72
N ASP A 34 -19.12 0.75 21.39
CA ASP A 34 -18.40 -0.23 20.55
C ASP A 34 -17.12 0.36 19.93
N ASP A 35 -16.74 1.59 20.32
CA ASP A 35 -15.62 2.31 19.75
C ASP A 35 -14.40 2.32 20.67
N VAL A 36 -13.25 2.68 20.11
CA VAL A 36 -12.03 3.00 20.85
C VAL A 36 -11.58 4.42 20.51
N LEU A 37 -11.02 5.12 21.49
CA LEU A 37 -10.25 6.33 21.29
C LEU A 37 -8.79 5.94 21.10
N LEU A 38 -8.24 6.32 19.96
CA LEU A 38 -6.85 6.12 19.59
C LEU A 38 -6.08 7.44 19.77
N GLU A 39 -4.95 7.39 20.45
CA GLU A 39 -3.90 8.41 20.39
C GLU A 39 -2.85 7.97 19.38
N THR A 40 -2.74 8.71 18.27
CA THR A 40 -1.86 8.36 17.15
C THR A 40 -0.40 8.65 17.51
N LEU A 41 0.48 7.71 17.26
CA LEU A 41 1.93 7.87 17.39
C LEU A 41 2.58 8.13 16.03
N TYR A 42 2.13 7.40 15.02
CA TYR A 42 2.67 7.45 13.66
C TYR A 42 1.58 7.24 12.63
N SER A 43 1.74 7.85 11.45
CA SER A 43 0.96 7.47 10.28
C SER A 43 1.81 7.47 9.01
N GLY A 44 1.56 6.53 8.11
CA GLY A 44 2.32 6.36 6.87
C GLY A 44 1.66 7.06 5.69
N ILE A 45 2.42 7.86 4.93
CA ILE A 45 1.95 8.47 3.69
C ILE A 45 2.22 7.52 2.51
N SER A 46 1.19 7.20 1.75
CA SER A 46 1.32 6.34 0.57
C SER A 46 1.75 7.14 -0.67
N ALA A 47 2.93 6.85 -1.18
CA ALA A 47 3.46 7.47 -2.40
C ALA A 47 2.67 7.11 -3.68
N GLY A 48 1.83 6.08 -3.65
CA GLY A 48 0.94 5.67 -4.73
C GLY A 48 -0.45 6.25 -4.58
N THR A 49 -1.25 5.63 -3.74
CA THR A 49 -2.68 5.91 -3.58
C THR A 49 -2.95 7.33 -3.11
N GLU A 50 -2.29 7.79 -2.05
CA GLU A 50 -2.55 9.14 -1.52
C GLU A 50 -2.10 10.23 -2.47
N MET A 51 -1.05 10.00 -3.26
CA MET A 51 -0.63 10.98 -4.26
C MET A 51 -1.62 11.12 -5.41
N ASN A 52 -2.37 10.08 -5.79
CA ASN A 52 -3.46 10.20 -6.74
C ASN A 52 -4.62 11.06 -6.18
N VAL A 53 -4.88 10.94 -4.88
CA VAL A 53 -5.87 11.77 -4.17
C VAL A 53 -5.37 13.22 -4.05
N TYR A 54 -4.16 13.42 -3.56
CA TYR A 54 -3.52 14.72 -3.37
C TYR A 54 -3.43 15.54 -4.68
N ARG A 55 -3.09 14.87 -5.80
CA ARG A 55 -3.03 15.51 -7.12
C ARG A 55 -4.41 15.82 -7.73
N GLY A 56 -5.49 15.28 -7.16
CA GLY A 56 -6.82 15.34 -7.77
C GLY A 56 -6.94 14.51 -9.05
N SER A 57 -6.08 13.51 -9.25
CA SER A 57 -6.05 12.66 -10.45
C SER A 57 -6.83 11.35 -10.33
N ALA A 58 -7.23 10.96 -9.10
CA ALA A 58 -8.02 9.76 -8.89
C ALA A 58 -9.40 9.85 -9.59
N ALA A 59 -9.88 8.72 -10.10
CA ALA A 59 -11.16 8.66 -10.83
C ALA A 59 -12.34 9.14 -9.97
N LEU A 60 -12.34 8.86 -8.67
CA LEU A 60 -13.40 9.21 -7.72
C LEU A 60 -13.64 10.73 -7.55
N TRP A 61 -12.74 11.58 -8.05
CA TRP A 61 -12.97 13.03 -8.18
C TRP A 61 -13.92 13.41 -9.31
N ARG A 62 -14.27 12.46 -10.20
CA ARG A 62 -15.08 12.70 -11.41
C ARG A 62 -16.15 11.64 -11.62
N THR A 63 -16.11 10.57 -10.84
CA THR A 63 -17.03 9.44 -10.94
C THR A 63 -17.57 9.08 -9.57
N ARG A 64 -18.70 8.39 -9.58
CA ARG A 64 -19.27 7.73 -8.42
C ARG A 64 -19.32 6.23 -8.69
N ARG A 65 -18.92 5.45 -7.70
CA ARG A 65 -19.07 4.00 -7.79
C ARG A 65 -20.50 3.60 -7.44
N ASP A 66 -21.20 3.01 -8.38
CA ASP A 66 -22.47 2.36 -8.12
C ASP A 66 -22.21 1.08 -7.30
N THR A 67 -22.80 1.01 -6.09
CA THR A 67 -22.58 -0.10 -5.17
C THR A 67 -23.32 -1.36 -5.56
N GLU A 68 -24.38 -1.27 -6.38
CA GLU A 68 -25.17 -2.41 -6.85
C GLU A 68 -24.51 -3.07 -8.07
N THR A 69 -24.07 -2.26 -9.03
CA THR A 69 -23.47 -2.73 -10.29
C THR A 69 -21.94 -2.81 -10.25
N GLY A 70 -21.30 -2.08 -9.32
CA GLY A 70 -19.85 -1.95 -9.24
C GLY A 70 -19.22 -1.04 -10.30
N LEU A 71 -20.02 -0.39 -11.14
CA LEU A 71 -19.54 0.49 -12.20
C LEU A 71 -19.12 1.85 -11.66
N PHE A 72 -18.14 2.47 -12.32
CA PHE A 72 -17.72 3.86 -12.09
C PHE A 72 -18.33 4.75 -13.16
N GLU A 73 -19.32 5.54 -12.78
CA GLU A 73 -20.07 6.39 -13.70
C GLU A 73 -19.70 7.86 -13.51
N PRO A 74 -19.50 8.63 -14.61
CA PRO A 74 -19.33 10.08 -14.52
C PRO A 74 -20.52 10.74 -13.84
N THR A 75 -20.27 11.73 -13.00
CA THR A 75 -21.31 12.44 -12.25
C THR A 75 -20.87 13.85 -11.89
N ASP A 76 -21.85 14.77 -11.74
CA ASP A 76 -21.63 16.10 -11.17
C ASP A 76 -21.54 16.08 -9.64
N GLU A 77 -21.88 14.94 -9.01
CA GLU A 77 -21.76 14.68 -7.57
C GLU A 77 -20.74 13.58 -7.32
N PRO A 78 -19.42 13.85 -7.45
CA PRO A 78 -18.38 12.85 -7.29
C PRO A 78 -18.35 12.31 -5.84
N GLU A 79 -17.79 11.12 -5.69
CA GLU A 79 -17.68 10.47 -4.38
C GLU A 79 -16.78 11.29 -3.43
N TRP A 80 -15.78 11.96 -3.97
CA TRP A 80 -14.84 12.77 -3.21
C TRP A 80 -14.96 14.26 -3.52
N THR A 81 -14.97 15.08 -2.47
CA THR A 81 -15.02 16.54 -2.55
C THR A 81 -14.08 17.16 -1.53
N TYR A 82 -13.53 18.35 -1.84
CA TYR A 82 -12.77 19.13 -0.87
C TYR A 82 -13.70 19.97 0.02
N PRO A 83 -13.34 20.25 1.32
CA PRO A 83 -12.17 19.71 2.02
C PRO A 83 -12.38 18.25 2.45
N MET A 84 -11.28 17.45 2.51
CA MET A 84 -11.34 16.05 2.89
C MET A 84 -10.12 15.64 3.71
N ALA A 85 -10.32 15.08 4.90
CA ALA A 85 -9.27 14.37 5.62
C ALA A 85 -9.01 13.02 4.94
N TYR A 86 -7.75 12.67 4.71
CA TYR A 86 -7.37 11.43 4.06
C TYR A 86 -6.16 10.78 4.74
N GLY A 87 -5.95 9.52 4.44
CA GLY A 87 -4.95 8.64 5.02
C GLY A 87 -5.56 7.28 5.35
N TYR A 88 -4.74 6.26 5.57
CA TYR A 88 -5.23 4.92 5.90
C TYR A 88 -4.21 4.05 6.63
N ALA A 89 -3.15 4.63 7.16
CA ALA A 89 -2.08 3.88 7.83
C ALA A 89 -1.68 4.55 9.15
N ALA A 90 -2.56 4.51 10.15
CA ALA A 90 -2.33 5.06 11.47
C ALA A 90 -1.96 3.98 12.49
N VAL A 91 -0.96 4.26 13.31
CA VAL A 91 -0.51 3.47 14.45
C VAL A 91 -0.61 4.31 15.70
N GLY A 92 -1.23 3.78 16.74
CA GLY A 92 -1.38 4.50 18.00
C GLY A 92 -1.68 3.57 19.17
N ARG A 93 -1.88 4.18 20.32
CA ARG A 93 -2.31 3.46 21.53
C ARG A 93 -3.78 3.69 21.81
N VAL A 94 -4.44 2.66 22.24
CA VAL A 94 -5.82 2.75 22.73
C VAL A 94 -5.82 3.52 24.04
N ALA A 95 -6.32 4.75 24.03
CA ALA A 95 -6.40 5.61 25.20
C ALA A 95 -7.66 5.32 26.03
N GLN A 96 -8.78 4.98 25.38
CA GLN A 96 -10.04 4.61 26.01
C GLN A 96 -10.79 3.61 25.14
N ARG A 97 -11.63 2.80 25.78
CA ARG A 97 -12.53 1.87 25.08
C ARG A 97 -13.97 2.01 25.55
N GLY A 98 -14.89 1.81 24.65
CA GLY A 98 -16.31 1.74 24.93
C GLY A 98 -16.69 0.52 25.78
N ALA A 99 -17.86 0.58 26.41
CA ALA A 99 -18.29 -0.41 27.39
C ALA A 99 -18.44 -1.84 26.83
N ASN A 100 -18.72 -1.98 25.54
CA ASN A 100 -18.91 -3.28 24.87
C ASN A 100 -17.60 -3.86 24.28
N VAL A 101 -16.51 -3.09 24.27
CA VAL A 101 -15.26 -3.50 23.65
C VAL A 101 -14.53 -4.53 24.52
N ALA A 102 -14.34 -5.74 23.99
CA ALA A 102 -13.68 -6.85 24.69
C ALA A 102 -12.40 -7.35 23.98
N ASN A 103 -12.23 -7.04 22.71
CA ASN A 103 -11.13 -7.55 21.86
C ASN A 103 -9.87 -6.69 21.86
N VAL A 104 -9.91 -5.51 22.49
CA VAL A 104 -8.83 -4.54 22.57
C VAL A 104 -8.74 -3.97 23.99
N ALA A 105 -7.56 -3.77 24.52
CA ALA A 105 -7.32 -3.19 25.84
C ALA A 105 -6.73 -1.77 25.74
N GLU A 106 -6.96 -0.96 26.77
CA GLU A 106 -6.27 0.32 26.92
C GLU A 106 -4.77 0.10 27.05
N GLY A 107 -3.99 0.90 26.31
CA GLY A 107 -2.54 0.76 26.17
C GLY A 107 -2.08 -0.12 25.02
N ASP A 108 -2.96 -0.95 24.43
CA ASP A 108 -2.61 -1.75 23.25
C ASP A 108 -2.09 -0.87 22.12
N LEU A 109 -1.01 -1.31 21.48
CA LEU A 109 -0.53 -0.73 20.23
C LEU A 109 -1.34 -1.31 19.09
N VAL A 110 -2.00 -0.44 18.34
CA VAL A 110 -2.92 -0.85 17.26
C VAL A 110 -2.63 -0.11 15.96
N TYR A 111 -2.98 -0.76 14.87
CA TYR A 111 -3.09 -0.17 13.54
C TYR A 111 -4.57 0.03 13.18
N THR A 112 -4.87 1.11 12.46
CA THR A 112 -6.22 1.33 11.89
C THR A 112 -6.18 2.10 10.57
N TYR A 113 -7.22 1.88 9.75
CA TYR A 113 -7.47 2.62 8.52
C TYR A 113 -8.20 3.93 8.85
N THR A 114 -7.45 4.96 9.24
CA THR A 114 -7.98 6.30 9.51
C THR A 114 -7.11 7.37 8.90
N SER A 115 -7.66 8.58 8.73
CA SER A 115 -6.93 9.74 8.21
C SER A 115 -5.76 10.13 9.13
N HIS A 116 -4.84 10.94 8.59
CA HIS A 116 -3.73 11.49 9.36
C HIS A 116 -4.26 12.47 10.41
N ALA A 117 -4.39 12.00 11.64
CA ALA A 117 -4.91 12.75 12.77
C ALA A 117 -4.18 12.37 14.06
N SER A 118 -4.00 13.32 14.99
CA SER A 118 -3.32 13.06 16.26
C SER A 118 -4.12 12.15 17.20
N ALA A 119 -5.44 12.09 17.02
CA ALA A 119 -6.33 11.16 17.71
C ALA A 119 -7.53 10.84 16.83
N ALA A 120 -8.17 9.68 17.05
CA ALA A 120 -9.37 9.28 16.35
C ALA A 120 -10.27 8.43 17.24
N VAL A 121 -11.57 8.57 17.09
CA VAL A 121 -12.57 7.61 17.61
C VAL A 121 -12.95 6.71 16.46
N VAL A 122 -12.71 5.41 16.60
CA VAL A 122 -12.93 4.41 15.55
C VAL A 122 -13.61 3.16 16.10
N PRO A 123 -14.40 2.44 15.29
CA PRO A 123 -15.00 1.18 15.72
C PRO A 123 -13.91 0.17 16.14
N ALA A 124 -14.09 -0.48 17.28
CA ALA A 124 -13.13 -1.45 17.82
C ALA A 124 -12.88 -2.65 16.88
N GLN A 125 -13.84 -2.96 16.00
CA GLN A 125 -13.67 -3.99 14.95
C GLN A 125 -12.78 -3.58 13.80
N SER A 126 -12.49 -2.28 13.63
CA SER A 126 -11.62 -1.74 12.55
C SER A 126 -10.15 -1.66 12.94
N VAL A 127 -9.81 -1.94 14.20
CA VAL A 127 -8.42 -1.90 14.65
C VAL A 127 -7.78 -3.28 14.62
N VAL A 128 -6.50 -3.30 14.32
CA VAL A 128 -5.64 -4.49 14.37
C VAL A 128 -4.67 -4.32 15.52
N VAL A 129 -4.75 -5.18 16.53
CA VAL A 129 -3.73 -5.22 17.59
C VAL A 129 -2.42 -5.68 16.97
N LEU A 130 -1.40 -4.83 17.05
CA LEU A 130 -0.10 -5.13 16.51
C LEU A 130 0.68 -6.12 17.39
N PRO A 131 1.53 -6.97 16.80
CA PRO A 131 2.42 -7.80 17.57
C PRO A 131 3.39 -6.91 18.37
N PRO A 132 4.10 -7.47 19.39
CA PRO A 132 5.18 -6.74 20.04
C PRO A 132 6.23 -6.31 19.00
N LEU A 133 6.49 -5.00 18.91
CA LEU A 133 7.46 -4.39 18.01
C LEU A 133 8.50 -3.64 18.84
N GLU A 134 9.79 -3.82 18.52
CA GLU A 134 10.87 -3.00 19.09
C GLU A 134 10.75 -1.54 18.63
N ASP A 135 10.37 -1.34 17.38
CA ASP A 135 10.09 -0.03 16.79
C ASP A 135 8.61 0.07 16.38
N PRO A 136 7.78 0.81 17.12
CA PRO A 136 6.36 0.98 16.79
C PRO A 136 6.09 1.63 15.43
N ARG A 137 7.08 2.35 14.84
CA ARG A 137 6.96 2.96 13.51
C ARG A 137 6.69 1.92 12.44
N LEU A 138 7.22 0.69 12.62
CA LEU A 138 7.03 -0.40 11.65
C LEU A 138 5.56 -0.80 11.48
N GLY A 139 4.73 -0.52 12.47
CA GLY A 139 3.29 -0.76 12.42
C GLY A 139 2.59 -0.05 11.25
N VAL A 140 3.10 1.10 10.77
CA VAL A 140 2.53 1.82 9.61
C VAL A 140 2.57 0.99 8.34
N LEU A 141 3.47 -0.01 8.27
CA LEU A 141 3.62 -0.89 7.12
C LEU A 141 2.56 -2.01 7.06
N ASN A 142 1.62 -2.09 8.01
CA ASN A 142 0.59 -3.13 8.01
C ASN A 142 -0.21 -3.19 6.70
N ALA A 143 -0.63 -2.05 6.17
CA ALA A 143 -1.33 -2.00 4.87
C ALA A 143 -0.41 -2.43 3.71
N ASN A 144 0.85 -2.00 3.73
CA ASN A 144 1.84 -2.35 2.70
C ASN A 144 2.14 -3.86 2.70
N LEU A 145 2.28 -4.46 3.88
CA LEU A 145 2.46 -5.91 4.07
C LEU A 145 1.24 -6.68 3.56
N ASN A 146 0.01 -6.25 3.91
CA ASN A 146 -1.22 -6.87 3.41
C ASN A 146 -1.27 -6.81 1.88
N THR A 147 -0.94 -5.66 1.28
CA THR A 147 -0.95 -5.47 -0.17
C THR A 147 0.13 -6.32 -0.84
N ALA A 148 1.36 -6.30 -0.32
CA ALA A 148 2.47 -7.07 -0.85
C ALA A 148 2.18 -8.58 -0.81
N TYR A 149 1.68 -9.06 0.34
CA TYR A 149 1.36 -10.47 0.52
C TYR A 149 0.15 -10.91 -0.32
N ASN A 150 -0.88 -10.04 -0.46
CA ASN A 150 -1.99 -10.33 -1.38
C ASN A 150 -1.52 -10.55 -2.81
N GLY A 151 -0.61 -9.72 -3.32
CA GLY A 151 -0.01 -9.91 -4.65
C GLY A 151 0.72 -11.24 -4.80
N ILE A 152 1.38 -11.73 -3.75
CA ILE A 152 1.99 -13.06 -3.74
C ILE A 152 0.94 -14.17 -3.76
N LEU A 153 -0.16 -13.99 -3.01
CA LEU A 153 -1.28 -14.95 -3.02
C LEU A 153 -1.98 -15.01 -4.39
N ASP A 154 -2.11 -13.89 -5.10
CA ASP A 154 -2.68 -13.85 -6.45
C ASP A 154 -1.70 -14.39 -7.50
N ALA A 155 -0.41 -14.29 -7.25
CA ALA A 155 0.65 -14.74 -8.16
C ALA A 155 0.88 -16.26 -8.12
N HIS A 156 0.60 -16.93 -7.01
CA HIS A 156 0.83 -18.37 -6.79
C HIS A 156 2.21 -18.86 -7.26
N PRO A 157 3.32 -18.24 -6.79
CA PRO A 157 4.65 -18.63 -7.23
C PRO A 157 5.02 -20.05 -6.74
N ASN A 158 5.68 -20.83 -7.59
CA ASN A 158 6.20 -22.14 -7.27
C ASN A 158 7.72 -22.09 -7.08
N PHE A 159 8.24 -23.02 -6.32
CA PHE A 159 9.68 -23.20 -6.19
C PHE A 159 10.34 -23.34 -7.57
N GLY A 160 11.35 -22.52 -7.86
CA GLY A 160 12.07 -22.52 -9.13
C GLY A 160 11.50 -21.58 -10.20
N ASP A 161 10.37 -20.92 -9.96
CA ASP A 161 9.87 -19.88 -10.84
C ASP A 161 10.84 -18.70 -10.90
N VAL A 162 10.83 -17.99 -12.03
CA VAL A 162 11.46 -16.68 -12.20
C VAL A 162 10.38 -15.62 -12.08
N VAL A 163 10.50 -14.79 -11.06
CA VAL A 163 9.56 -13.69 -10.77
C VAL A 163 10.25 -12.36 -11.00
N VAL A 164 9.66 -11.51 -11.84
CA VAL A 164 10.11 -10.14 -12.05
C VAL A 164 9.20 -9.19 -11.29
N ILE A 165 9.77 -8.29 -10.48
CA ILE A 165 9.06 -7.22 -9.80
C ILE A 165 9.36 -5.92 -10.52
N SER A 166 8.36 -5.30 -11.13
CA SER A 166 8.45 -4.01 -11.80
C SER A 166 7.96 -2.90 -10.86
N GLY A 167 8.91 -2.17 -10.29
CA GLY A 167 8.72 -1.19 -9.23
C GLY A 167 9.24 -1.70 -7.87
N LEU A 168 10.30 -1.06 -7.36
CA LEU A 168 10.93 -1.37 -6.08
C LEU A 168 10.64 -0.26 -5.04
N GLY A 169 9.39 0.21 -5.00
CA GLY A 169 8.87 0.98 -3.87
C GLY A 169 8.64 0.09 -2.64
N VAL A 170 8.02 0.63 -1.58
CA VAL A 170 7.81 -0.09 -0.33
C VAL A 170 7.18 -1.48 -0.52
N ILE A 171 6.17 -1.60 -1.39
CA ILE A 171 5.48 -2.88 -1.65
C ILE A 171 6.39 -3.84 -2.41
N GLY A 172 7.07 -3.39 -3.47
CA GLY A 172 7.99 -4.23 -4.25
C GLY A 172 9.16 -4.74 -3.41
N LEU A 173 9.73 -3.88 -2.54
CA LEU A 173 10.81 -4.28 -1.62
C LEU A 173 10.37 -5.31 -0.57
N ILE A 174 9.14 -5.20 -0.06
CA ILE A 174 8.54 -6.23 0.79
C ILE A 174 8.39 -7.55 0.00
N GLN A 175 7.91 -7.47 -1.25
CA GLN A 175 7.73 -8.66 -2.09
C GLN A 175 9.05 -9.36 -2.42
N VAL A 176 10.16 -8.63 -2.59
CA VAL A 176 11.49 -9.25 -2.73
C VAL A 176 11.76 -10.18 -1.55
N GLN A 177 11.59 -9.70 -0.32
CA GLN A 177 11.84 -10.51 0.88
C GLN A 177 10.90 -11.72 0.96
N LEU A 178 9.61 -11.55 0.64
CA LEU A 178 8.63 -12.63 0.67
C LEU A 178 8.95 -13.71 -0.38
N LEU A 179 9.25 -13.33 -1.60
CA LEU A 179 9.55 -14.25 -2.69
C LEU A 179 10.83 -15.04 -2.44
N LYS A 180 11.85 -14.41 -1.87
CA LYS A 180 13.09 -15.13 -1.52
C LYS A 180 12.86 -16.26 -0.51
N ARG A 181 11.91 -16.11 0.40
CA ARG A 181 11.51 -17.18 1.34
C ARG A 181 10.81 -18.36 0.65
N LEU A 182 10.22 -18.14 -0.53
CA LEU A 182 9.57 -19.18 -1.32
C LEU A 182 10.51 -19.93 -2.27
N GLY A 183 11.81 -19.54 -2.32
CA GLY A 183 12.80 -20.23 -3.15
C GLY A 183 12.65 -19.97 -4.65
N VAL A 184 12.07 -18.83 -5.03
CA VAL A 184 11.99 -18.37 -6.43
C VAL A 184 13.19 -17.49 -6.77
N ARG A 185 13.48 -17.36 -8.07
CA ARG A 185 14.46 -16.41 -8.58
C ARG A 185 13.81 -15.04 -8.76
N VAL A 186 14.33 -14.02 -8.06
CA VAL A 186 13.74 -12.69 -8.04
C VAL A 186 14.59 -11.71 -8.86
N ILE A 187 13.98 -11.05 -9.84
CA ILE A 187 14.57 -9.97 -10.63
C ILE A 187 13.79 -8.68 -10.32
N GLY A 188 14.47 -7.66 -9.80
CA GLY A 188 13.88 -6.36 -9.53
C GLY A 188 14.10 -5.37 -10.66
N VAL A 189 13.09 -4.56 -11.02
CA VAL A 189 13.22 -3.50 -12.04
C VAL A 189 12.78 -2.18 -11.43
N ASP A 190 13.68 -1.19 -11.36
CA ASP A 190 13.36 0.17 -10.89
C ASP A 190 14.37 1.17 -11.48
N GLY A 191 13.92 2.40 -11.74
CA GLY A 191 14.79 3.48 -12.24
C GLY A 191 15.75 4.04 -11.19
N VAL A 192 15.45 3.82 -9.89
CA VAL A 192 16.20 4.39 -8.77
C VAL A 192 17.27 3.41 -8.30
N ALA A 193 18.54 3.79 -8.39
CA ALA A 193 19.67 2.94 -8.06
C ALA A 193 19.69 2.52 -6.59
N GLU A 194 19.32 3.42 -5.68
CA GLU A 194 19.24 3.19 -4.25
C GLU A 194 18.20 2.10 -3.89
N ARG A 195 17.06 2.09 -4.59
CA ARG A 195 16.03 1.05 -4.41
C ARG A 195 16.47 -0.29 -4.98
N ARG A 196 17.20 -0.29 -6.09
CA ARG A 196 17.82 -1.51 -6.65
C ARG A 196 18.83 -2.10 -5.67
N ALA A 197 19.72 -1.27 -5.10
CA ALA A 197 20.69 -1.71 -4.10
C ALA A 197 20.00 -2.29 -2.83
N LEU A 198 18.89 -1.68 -2.39
CA LEU A 198 18.12 -2.20 -1.27
C LEU A 198 17.44 -3.53 -1.61
N ALA A 199 16.93 -3.70 -2.84
CA ALA A 199 16.38 -4.97 -3.30
C ALA A 199 17.43 -6.09 -3.32
N GLU A 200 18.66 -5.80 -3.74
CA GLU A 200 19.78 -6.75 -3.70
C GLU A 200 20.13 -7.14 -2.25
N ARG A 201 20.18 -6.16 -1.35
CA ARG A 201 20.34 -6.42 0.08
C ARG A 201 19.24 -7.33 0.64
N PHE A 202 18.00 -7.19 0.18
CA PHE A 202 16.87 -8.03 0.57
C PHE A 202 16.85 -9.39 -0.16
N GLY A 203 17.80 -9.64 -1.05
CA GLY A 203 18.02 -10.93 -1.68
C GLY A 203 17.52 -11.05 -3.12
N ALA A 204 17.21 -9.94 -3.82
CA ALA A 204 16.99 -10.02 -5.26
C ALA A 204 18.24 -10.60 -5.95
N ASP A 205 18.03 -11.56 -6.87
CA ASP A 205 19.13 -12.24 -7.56
C ASP A 205 19.75 -11.36 -8.66
N LEU A 206 19.00 -10.37 -9.13
CA LEU A 206 19.42 -9.37 -10.11
C LEU A 206 18.53 -8.15 -10.01
N THR A 207 19.07 -6.98 -10.29
CA THR A 207 18.29 -5.76 -10.52
C THR A 207 18.63 -5.13 -11.87
N LEU A 208 17.62 -4.52 -12.52
CA LEU A 208 17.73 -3.90 -13.84
C LEU A 208 17.12 -2.49 -13.80
N GLU A 209 17.64 -1.61 -14.67
CA GLU A 209 16.96 -0.37 -15.00
C GLU A 209 15.79 -0.64 -15.94
N PRO A 210 14.68 0.14 -15.87
CA PRO A 210 13.59 0.00 -16.81
C PRO A 210 14.00 0.38 -18.23
N GLY A 211 13.51 -0.35 -19.23
CA GLY A 211 13.78 -0.09 -20.62
C GLY A 211 13.46 -1.28 -21.52
N ASP A 212 13.47 -1.06 -22.82
CA ASP A 212 13.13 -2.08 -23.85
C ASP A 212 14.05 -3.31 -23.85
N HIS A 213 15.19 -3.23 -23.18
CA HIS A 213 16.16 -4.31 -23.05
C HIS A 213 15.75 -5.35 -21.99
N VAL A 214 14.95 -4.99 -20.99
CA VAL A 214 14.61 -5.85 -19.83
C VAL A 214 14.03 -7.19 -20.28
N ALA A 215 13.07 -7.18 -21.19
CA ALA A 215 12.47 -8.41 -21.70
C ALA A 215 13.50 -9.35 -22.37
N ARG A 216 14.51 -8.81 -23.05
CA ARG A 216 15.59 -9.59 -23.66
C ARG A 216 16.54 -10.16 -22.63
N GLU A 217 16.92 -9.36 -21.62
CA GLU A 217 17.79 -9.80 -20.54
C GLU A 217 17.13 -10.92 -19.72
N VAL A 218 15.87 -10.75 -19.36
CA VAL A 218 15.12 -11.82 -18.66
C VAL A 218 15.06 -13.10 -19.51
N ARG A 219 14.85 -13.02 -20.83
CA ARG A 219 14.89 -14.20 -21.69
C ARG A 219 16.25 -14.84 -21.76
N ALA A 220 17.32 -14.07 -21.85
CA ALA A 220 18.70 -14.59 -21.83
C ALA A 220 18.97 -15.40 -20.55
N LEU A 221 18.47 -14.91 -19.41
CA LEU A 221 18.62 -15.55 -18.10
C LEU A 221 17.73 -16.81 -17.90
N THR A 222 16.72 -16.97 -18.73
CA THR A 222 15.71 -18.03 -18.60
C THR A 222 15.73 -19.03 -19.77
N GLY A 223 16.81 -19.06 -20.54
CA GLY A 223 16.87 -19.94 -21.74
C GLY A 223 15.81 -19.60 -22.78
N ASN A 224 15.56 -18.32 -22.99
CA ASN A 224 14.57 -17.73 -23.89
C ASN A 224 13.08 -17.96 -23.51
N ARG A 225 12.79 -18.47 -22.31
CA ARG A 225 11.40 -18.69 -21.86
C ARG A 225 10.66 -17.40 -21.51
N GLY A 226 11.34 -16.42 -20.91
CA GLY A 226 10.75 -15.27 -20.24
C GLY A 226 10.45 -15.57 -18.76
N ALA A 227 9.86 -14.63 -18.05
CA ALA A 227 9.49 -14.79 -16.66
C ALA A 227 8.20 -15.63 -16.52
N ASP A 228 8.14 -16.47 -15.48
CA ASP A 228 6.94 -17.22 -15.14
C ASP A 228 5.86 -16.26 -14.59
N ILE A 229 6.29 -15.30 -13.78
CA ILE A 229 5.44 -14.28 -13.19
C ILE A 229 6.10 -12.90 -13.29
N VAL A 230 5.30 -11.87 -13.59
CA VAL A 230 5.71 -10.47 -13.51
C VAL A 230 4.73 -9.74 -12.60
N ILE A 231 5.24 -9.14 -11.53
CA ILE A 231 4.44 -8.32 -10.60
C ILE A 231 4.67 -6.85 -10.95
N GLU A 232 3.64 -6.18 -11.45
CA GLU A 232 3.69 -4.75 -11.74
C GLU A 232 3.13 -3.96 -10.56
N VAL A 233 3.99 -3.16 -9.91
CA VAL A 233 3.70 -2.40 -8.70
C VAL A 233 4.30 -1.00 -8.73
N SER A 234 4.72 -0.53 -9.93
CA SER A 234 5.28 0.82 -10.12
C SER A 234 4.23 1.92 -10.33
N GLY A 235 3.04 1.55 -10.80
CA GLY A 235 1.99 2.49 -11.19
C GLY A 235 2.18 3.15 -12.55
N ALA A 236 3.21 2.78 -13.31
CA ALA A 236 3.48 3.33 -14.62
C ALA A 236 2.84 2.46 -15.72
N SER A 237 2.05 3.09 -16.61
CA SER A 237 1.41 2.38 -17.73
C SER A 237 2.44 1.72 -18.67
N ALA A 238 3.60 2.35 -18.87
CA ALA A 238 4.70 1.78 -19.64
C ALA A 238 5.26 0.51 -19.00
N ALA A 239 5.30 0.43 -17.67
CA ALA A 239 5.77 -0.74 -16.94
C ALA A 239 4.82 -1.93 -17.12
N LEU A 240 3.50 -1.71 -17.15
CA LEU A 240 2.55 -2.78 -17.44
C LEU A 240 2.72 -3.31 -18.87
N ASN A 241 2.97 -2.44 -19.84
CA ASN A 241 3.26 -2.87 -21.22
C ASN A 241 4.54 -3.70 -21.29
N GLU A 242 5.60 -3.28 -20.58
CA GLU A 242 6.86 -4.03 -20.54
C GLU A 242 6.69 -5.36 -19.76
N ALA A 243 5.84 -5.40 -18.72
CA ALA A 243 5.51 -6.63 -18.00
C ALA A 243 4.94 -7.72 -18.93
N ILE A 244 4.10 -7.34 -19.91
CA ILE A 244 3.57 -8.25 -20.94
C ILE A 244 4.71 -8.82 -21.80
N ARG A 245 5.70 -7.97 -22.16
CA ARG A 245 6.86 -8.38 -22.96
C ARG A 245 7.83 -9.28 -22.18
N ILE A 246 7.99 -9.04 -20.88
CA ILE A 246 8.83 -9.82 -19.96
C ILE A 246 8.25 -11.21 -19.72
N ALA A 247 6.93 -11.32 -19.58
CA ALA A 247 6.25 -12.59 -19.30
C ALA A 247 6.53 -13.62 -20.41
N GLY A 248 6.75 -14.86 -19.99
CA GLY A 248 6.92 -16.00 -20.86
C GLY A 248 5.60 -16.46 -21.50
N TYR A 249 5.69 -17.54 -22.31
CA TYR A 249 4.50 -18.17 -22.87
C TYR A 249 3.61 -18.76 -21.75
N ASN A 250 2.34 -18.36 -21.72
CA ASN A 250 1.39 -18.64 -20.63
C ASN A 250 1.81 -18.08 -19.25
N GLY A 251 2.77 -17.16 -19.18
CA GLY A 251 3.17 -16.48 -17.95
C GLY A 251 2.05 -15.62 -17.37
N THR A 252 2.23 -15.16 -16.14
CA THR A 252 1.23 -14.36 -15.44
C THR A 252 1.78 -12.98 -15.12
N VAL A 253 1.01 -11.94 -15.41
CA VAL A 253 1.25 -10.54 -15.01
C VAL A 253 0.26 -10.19 -13.90
N ILE A 254 0.77 -9.82 -12.73
CA ILE A 254 -0.03 -9.35 -11.59
C ILE A 254 0.00 -7.83 -11.60
N ALA A 255 -1.12 -7.20 -11.97
CA ALA A 255 -1.28 -5.76 -11.96
C ALA A 255 -1.78 -5.30 -10.59
N MET A 256 -0.89 -4.76 -9.76
CA MET A 256 -1.19 -4.36 -8.39
C MET A 256 -1.44 -2.87 -8.23
N SER A 257 -1.04 -2.09 -9.21
CA SER A 257 -1.08 -0.64 -9.11
C SER A 257 -2.49 -0.09 -9.30
N TRP A 258 -2.83 0.96 -8.52
CA TRP A 258 -3.96 1.80 -8.85
C TRP A 258 -3.50 2.87 -9.83
N TYR A 259 -3.71 2.60 -11.11
CA TYR A 259 -3.25 3.47 -12.19
C TYR A 259 -4.06 4.76 -12.23
N GLY A 260 -3.38 5.90 -12.25
CA GLY A 260 -3.98 7.24 -12.26
C GLY A 260 -4.01 7.89 -13.64
N GLY A 261 -4.42 7.19 -14.70
CA GLY A 261 -4.47 7.78 -16.04
C GLY A 261 -4.90 6.83 -17.14
N SER A 262 -4.88 7.32 -18.40
CA SER A 262 -5.16 6.51 -19.57
C SER A 262 -3.97 5.64 -19.98
N PHE A 263 -4.24 4.49 -20.59
CA PHE A 263 -3.25 3.56 -21.14
C PHE A 263 -3.12 3.76 -22.66
N GLU A 264 -2.53 4.87 -23.09
CA GLU A 264 -2.35 5.16 -24.51
C GLU A 264 -1.37 4.22 -25.22
N ASN A 265 -0.46 3.58 -24.47
CA ASN A 265 0.64 2.75 -24.99
C ASN A 265 0.53 1.26 -24.63
N LEU A 266 -0.61 0.77 -24.16
CA LEU A 266 -0.78 -0.65 -23.88
C LEU A 266 -0.97 -1.42 -25.18
N SER A 267 -0.01 -2.29 -25.52
CA SER A 267 -0.07 -3.09 -26.73
C SER A 267 -0.57 -4.51 -26.43
N LEU A 268 -1.71 -4.85 -27.01
CA LEU A 268 -2.27 -6.21 -26.97
C LEU A 268 -2.02 -6.99 -28.27
N VAL A 269 -1.15 -6.49 -29.16
CA VAL A 269 -0.90 -7.08 -30.49
C VAL A 269 0.14 -8.18 -30.42
N GLY A 270 1.40 -7.87 -30.24
CA GLY A 270 2.54 -8.79 -30.36
C GLY A 270 2.58 -9.87 -29.28
N GLU A 271 3.37 -9.60 -28.24
CA GLU A 271 3.65 -10.57 -27.17
C GLU A 271 2.38 -11.00 -26.42
N PHE A 272 1.43 -10.09 -26.20
CA PHE A 272 0.18 -10.48 -25.54
C PHE A 272 -0.58 -11.56 -26.34
N HIS A 273 -0.78 -11.33 -27.64
CA HIS A 273 -1.53 -12.29 -28.47
C HIS A 273 -0.78 -13.61 -28.64
N HIS A 274 0.52 -13.56 -28.93
CA HIS A 274 1.29 -14.74 -29.31
C HIS A 274 1.80 -15.54 -28.11
N ASN A 275 2.15 -14.88 -26.99
CA ASN A 275 2.66 -15.56 -25.79
C ASN A 275 1.56 -15.93 -24.80
N ARG A 276 0.31 -15.47 -25.01
CA ARG A 276 -0.85 -15.81 -24.18
C ARG A 276 -0.65 -15.55 -22.67
N PRO A 277 -0.02 -14.44 -22.22
CA PRO A 277 0.08 -14.15 -20.79
C PRO A 277 -1.32 -13.87 -20.22
N ARG A 278 -1.49 -14.21 -18.95
CA ARG A 278 -2.66 -13.78 -18.17
C ARG A 278 -2.32 -12.47 -17.49
N ILE A 279 -3.26 -11.52 -17.47
CA ILE A 279 -3.18 -10.31 -16.65
C ILE A 279 -4.22 -10.42 -15.55
N ILE A 280 -3.79 -10.41 -14.31
CA ILE A 280 -4.64 -10.52 -13.12
C ILE A 280 -4.55 -9.23 -12.35
N SER A 281 -5.69 -8.61 -12.03
CA SER A 281 -5.73 -7.48 -11.11
C SER A 281 -5.65 -7.99 -9.68
N SER A 282 -4.70 -7.47 -8.90
CA SER A 282 -4.58 -7.77 -7.47
C SER A 282 -5.04 -6.57 -6.65
N GLN A 283 -6.12 -6.76 -5.89
CA GLN A 283 -6.71 -5.72 -5.04
C GLN A 283 -6.88 -6.25 -3.61
N VAL A 284 -6.28 -5.55 -2.65
CA VAL A 284 -6.12 -5.99 -1.25
C VAL A 284 -7.42 -6.20 -0.48
N GLY A 285 -8.55 -5.61 -0.92
CA GLY A 285 -9.87 -5.78 -0.28
C GLY A 285 -10.49 -7.16 -0.44
N GLY A 286 -9.93 -8.02 -1.33
CA GLY A 286 -10.37 -9.38 -1.57
C GLY A 286 -9.24 -10.39 -1.49
N LEU A 287 -9.59 -11.67 -1.61
CA LEU A 287 -8.64 -12.77 -1.76
C LEU A 287 -8.79 -13.37 -3.14
N SER A 288 -7.70 -13.95 -3.67
CA SER A 288 -7.76 -14.72 -4.90
C SER A 288 -8.85 -15.81 -4.83
N PRO A 289 -9.72 -15.92 -5.85
CA PRO A 289 -10.71 -17.01 -5.92
C PRO A 289 -10.08 -18.39 -6.01
N ASP A 290 -8.82 -18.48 -6.40
CA ASP A 290 -8.06 -19.72 -6.50
C ASP A 290 -7.57 -20.25 -5.14
N LEU A 291 -7.67 -19.42 -4.08
CA LEU A 291 -7.39 -19.83 -2.72
C LEU A 291 -8.54 -20.71 -2.19
N GLY A 292 -8.19 -21.83 -1.58
CA GLY A 292 -9.18 -22.73 -0.99
C GLY A 292 -9.94 -22.13 0.21
N PRO A 293 -11.00 -22.81 0.69
CA PRO A 293 -11.90 -22.29 1.72
C PRO A 293 -11.24 -22.07 3.10
N LEU A 294 -10.01 -22.51 3.28
CA LEU A 294 -9.22 -22.26 4.49
C LEU A 294 -8.65 -20.84 4.56
N TRP A 295 -8.76 -20.05 3.50
CA TRP A 295 -8.27 -18.67 3.47
C TRP A 295 -9.37 -17.67 3.83
N SER A 296 -9.00 -16.68 4.62
CA SER A 296 -9.83 -15.54 4.99
C SER A 296 -8.97 -14.28 5.11
N LEU A 297 -9.59 -13.10 5.10
CA LEU A 297 -8.89 -11.83 5.38
C LEU A 297 -8.25 -11.85 6.77
N GLN A 298 -8.92 -12.47 7.75
CA GLN A 298 -8.39 -12.63 9.09
C GLN A 298 -7.10 -13.48 9.07
N ARG A 299 -7.10 -14.64 8.40
CA ARG A 299 -5.89 -15.48 8.28
C ARG A 299 -4.76 -14.73 7.59
N ARG A 300 -5.07 -13.95 6.54
CA ARG A 300 -4.06 -13.09 5.91
C ARG A 300 -3.47 -12.10 6.90
N GLN A 301 -4.32 -11.43 7.71
CA GLN A 301 -3.84 -10.49 8.72
C GLN A 301 -2.99 -11.17 9.80
N GLU A 302 -3.34 -12.36 10.25
CA GLU A 302 -2.55 -13.13 11.22
C GLU A 302 -1.14 -13.43 10.68
N ILE A 303 -1.04 -13.82 9.40
CA ILE A 303 0.24 -14.03 8.73
C ILE A 303 1.02 -12.71 8.58
N VAL A 304 0.36 -11.63 8.21
CA VAL A 304 0.98 -10.30 8.11
C VAL A 304 1.56 -9.86 9.45
N SER A 305 0.88 -10.13 10.56
CA SER A 305 1.39 -9.84 11.91
C SER A 305 2.67 -10.62 12.23
N GLN A 306 2.79 -11.87 11.75
CA GLN A 306 4.02 -12.66 11.88
C GLN A 306 5.13 -12.11 10.97
N LEU A 307 4.80 -11.79 9.71
CA LEU A 307 5.75 -11.24 8.75
C LEU A 307 6.31 -9.88 9.21
N MET A 308 5.53 -9.09 9.93
CA MET A 308 5.99 -7.82 10.50
C MET A 308 7.14 -8.00 11.51
N GLN A 309 7.20 -9.13 12.19
CA GLN A 309 8.30 -9.47 13.12
C GLN A 309 9.49 -10.12 12.41
N ASP A 310 9.26 -10.76 11.28
CA ASP A 310 10.22 -11.62 10.59
C ASP A 310 11.01 -10.92 9.47
N LEU A 311 10.48 -9.86 8.89
CA LEU A 311 11.09 -9.15 7.76
C LEU A 311 11.98 -8.00 8.22
N ASP A 312 13.01 -7.68 7.43
CA ASP A 312 13.84 -6.49 7.61
C ASP A 312 13.07 -5.25 7.09
N LEU A 313 12.27 -4.64 7.97
CA LEU A 313 11.37 -3.53 7.61
C LEU A 313 11.94 -2.16 7.97
N GLU A 314 12.89 -2.06 8.89
CA GLU A 314 13.45 -0.78 9.35
C GLU A 314 13.99 0.09 8.19
N PRO A 315 14.75 -0.47 7.22
CA PRO A 315 15.29 0.31 6.10
C PRO A 315 14.24 0.88 5.16
N LEU A 316 12.98 0.44 5.28
CA LEU A 316 11.89 0.95 4.46
C LEU A 316 11.39 2.31 4.92
N ILE A 317 11.51 2.66 6.21
CA ILE A 317 11.12 3.96 6.74
C ILE A 317 12.28 4.94 6.54
N THR A 318 12.16 5.80 5.54
CA THR A 318 13.26 6.67 5.10
C THR A 318 13.09 8.13 5.48
N HIS A 319 11.85 8.58 5.67
CA HIS A 319 11.57 10.00 5.94
C HIS A 319 10.50 10.13 7.02
N GLU A 320 10.64 11.19 7.82
CA GLU A 320 9.65 11.54 8.84
C GLU A 320 9.49 13.06 9.00
N ARG A 321 8.30 13.50 9.39
CA ARG A 321 7.97 14.87 9.79
C ARG A 321 6.85 14.83 10.82
N SER A 322 6.74 15.89 11.63
CA SER A 322 5.57 16.05 12.51
C SER A 322 4.31 16.30 11.68
N ILE A 323 3.13 15.99 12.24
CA ILE A 323 1.83 16.30 11.63
C ILE A 323 1.73 17.79 11.24
N GLU A 324 2.33 18.70 11.98
CA GLU A 324 2.33 20.14 11.70
C GLU A 324 3.04 20.47 10.36
N GLN A 325 3.91 19.60 9.91
CA GLN A 325 4.63 19.70 8.64
C GLN A 325 4.02 18.81 7.55
N ALA A 326 2.78 18.33 7.71
CA ALA A 326 2.15 17.42 6.77
C ALA A 326 2.10 17.98 5.33
N ALA A 327 1.89 19.30 5.17
CA ALA A 327 1.91 19.94 3.86
C ALA A 327 3.28 19.79 3.16
N GLU A 328 4.38 20.02 3.89
CA GLU A 328 5.76 19.81 3.40
C GLU A 328 6.00 18.32 3.09
N ALA A 329 5.57 17.42 3.99
CA ALA A 329 5.71 15.98 3.80
C ALA A 329 5.06 15.51 2.50
N TYR A 330 3.82 15.96 2.21
CA TYR A 330 3.13 15.61 0.96
C TYR A 330 3.82 16.18 -0.28
N GLN A 331 4.39 17.40 -0.20
CA GLN A 331 5.18 17.96 -1.29
C GLN A 331 6.45 17.14 -1.57
N ILE A 332 7.15 16.70 -0.51
CA ILE A 332 8.32 15.84 -0.64
C ILE A 332 7.93 14.51 -1.31
N VAL A 333 6.85 13.86 -0.84
CA VAL A 333 6.38 12.59 -1.43
C VAL A 333 5.95 12.77 -2.88
N ASP A 334 5.29 13.89 -3.23
CA ASP A 334 4.87 14.21 -4.60
C ASP A 334 6.06 14.45 -5.54
N SER A 335 7.17 14.99 -5.03
CA SER A 335 8.41 15.20 -5.79
C SER A 335 9.18 13.91 -6.08
N ARG A 336 8.86 12.81 -5.38
CA ARG A 336 9.47 11.47 -5.52
C ARG A 336 10.99 11.47 -5.47
N PRO A 337 11.62 11.93 -4.37
CA PRO A 337 13.07 11.87 -4.25
C PRO A 337 13.56 10.42 -4.30
N ASN A 338 14.79 10.21 -4.82
CA ASN A 338 15.33 8.87 -5.07
C ASN A 338 15.46 8.03 -3.79
N ASP A 339 15.79 8.67 -2.67
CA ASP A 339 15.95 8.02 -1.37
C ASP A 339 14.63 7.75 -0.63
N LEU A 340 13.49 8.19 -1.17
CA LEU A 340 12.19 7.95 -0.56
C LEU A 340 11.69 6.53 -0.83
N VAL A 341 11.43 5.76 0.23
CA VAL A 341 10.70 4.49 0.19
C VAL A 341 9.37 4.63 0.94
N GLN A 342 9.41 4.91 2.26
CA GLN A 342 8.22 5.20 3.06
C GLN A 342 8.42 6.47 3.85
N PHE A 343 7.43 7.36 3.78
CA PHE A 343 7.34 8.57 4.60
C PHE A 343 6.36 8.35 5.74
N ILE A 344 6.70 8.79 6.95
CA ILE A 344 5.80 8.76 8.10
C ILE A 344 5.58 10.16 8.68
N LEU A 345 4.40 10.38 9.23
CA LEU A 345 4.10 11.51 10.10
C LEU A 345 4.21 11.07 11.56
N THR A 346 4.80 11.92 12.40
CA THR A 346 4.92 11.73 13.85
C THR A 346 3.96 12.66 14.57
N TYR A 347 3.56 12.29 15.78
CA TYR A 347 2.60 13.02 16.59
C TYR A 347 3.18 13.19 18.00
N ASP A 348 3.34 14.44 18.41
CA ASP A 348 3.71 14.80 19.78
C ASP A 348 2.40 14.79 20.61
N ASN A 349 2.21 13.77 21.44
CA ASN A 349 1.06 13.62 22.36
C ASN A 349 1.50 13.90 23.80
#